data_85a970d0bf4304b90f02433fbfb0fd20
#
_entry.id   85a970d0bf4304b90f02433fbfb0fd20
#
_cell.length_a   1.000
_cell.length_b   1.000
_cell.length_c   1.000
_cell.angle_alpha   90.00
_cell.angle_beta   90.00
_cell.angle_gamma   90.00
#
_symmetry.space_group_name_H-M   'P 1'
#
loop_
_entity.id
_entity.type
_entity.pdbx_description
1 polymer ?
#
loop_
_entity_poly.entity_id
_entity_poly.type
_entity_poly.pdbx_seq_one_letter_code
_entity_poly.pdbx_strand_id
1 'polypeptide(L)'
;MTQFKDKSQKDGAGRVTVGLFTYPILQAADILIYQADAVPIGADQRQHLELTRDLAQRFNTKFGDTLTVPEPLIVTATAKIIDLQDPTAKMSKSSPTGCAWLLDDDKTLTKKIK
;
A
#
# COMPACT_ATOMS: atom_id res chain seq x y z
N MET A 1 -2.22 1.13 13.35
CA MET A 1 -2.34 0.61 11.97
C MET A 1 -1.82 -0.82 11.94
N THR A 2 -2.55 -1.72 11.29
CA THR A 2 -2.23 -3.16 11.24
C THR A 2 -0.87 -3.40 10.57
N GLN A 3 -0.61 -2.78 9.43
CA GLN A 3 0.67 -2.93 8.71
C GLN A 3 1.91 -2.53 9.53
N PHE A 4 1.81 -1.51 10.37
CA PHE A 4 2.90 -1.14 11.27
C PHE A 4 3.20 -2.26 12.26
N LYS A 5 2.14 -2.84 12.87
CA LYS A 5 2.27 -3.95 13.83
C LYS A 5 2.89 -5.19 13.18
N ASP A 6 2.39 -5.57 12.00
CA ASP A 6 2.85 -6.75 11.28
C ASP A 6 4.32 -6.64 10.85
N LYS A 7 4.73 -5.48 10.32
CA LYS A 7 6.12 -5.23 9.91
C LYS A 7 7.07 -5.11 11.09
N SER A 8 6.66 -4.44 12.17
CA SER A 8 7.48 -4.31 13.38
C SER A 8 7.72 -5.66 14.08
N GLN A 9 6.78 -6.60 13.98
CA GLN A 9 6.95 -7.96 14.52
C GLN A 9 7.89 -8.82 13.65
N LYS A 10 7.82 -8.69 12.32
CA LYS A 10 8.67 -9.45 11.38
C LYS A 10 10.14 -9.04 11.45
N ASP A 11 10.43 -7.77 11.63
CA ASP A 11 11.80 -7.23 11.61
C ASP A 11 12.49 -7.28 12.99
N GLY A 12 11.78 -7.77 14.03
CA GLY A 12 12.26 -7.76 15.43
C GLY A 12 12.23 -6.35 16.04
N ALA A 13 11.97 -6.28 17.33
CA ALA A 13 11.74 -5.02 18.06
C ALA A 13 12.89 -3.97 17.97
N GLY A 14 14.05 -4.35 17.46
CA GLY A 14 15.24 -3.48 17.34
C GLY A 14 15.41 -2.75 16.01
N ARG A 15 14.56 -2.98 15.00
CA ARG A 15 14.72 -2.42 13.65
C ARG A 15 13.54 -1.59 13.14
N VAL A 16 12.65 -1.17 14.01
CA VAL A 16 11.55 -0.29 13.64
C VAL A 16 12.10 1.10 13.32
N THR A 17 12.06 1.48 12.05
CA THR A 17 12.54 2.79 11.61
C THR A 17 11.46 3.86 11.75
N VAL A 18 11.88 5.12 11.91
CA VAL A 18 10.96 6.29 11.87
C VAL A 18 10.19 6.29 10.55
N GLY A 19 10.82 5.93 9.43
CA GLY A 19 10.17 5.82 8.13
C GLY A 19 8.99 4.84 8.12
N LEU A 20 9.11 3.69 8.80
CA LEU A 20 7.99 2.74 8.93
C LEU A 20 6.81 3.33 9.71
N PHE A 21 7.07 4.22 10.64
CA PHE A 21 6.02 4.89 11.43
C PHE A 21 5.38 6.06 10.65
N THR A 22 6.18 6.82 9.90
CA THR A 22 5.75 8.08 9.29
C THR A 22 5.30 7.98 7.83
N TYR A 23 5.63 6.91 7.08
CA TYR A 23 5.26 6.82 5.65
C TYR A 23 3.76 6.96 5.36
N PRO A 24 2.81 6.59 6.26
CA PRO A 24 1.38 6.79 5.98
C PRO A 24 1.01 8.28 5.86
N ILE A 25 1.73 9.16 6.56
CA ILE A 25 1.52 10.61 6.47
C ILE A 25 2.06 11.15 5.12
N LEU A 26 3.22 10.66 4.68
CA LEU A 26 3.74 10.99 3.35
C LEU A 26 2.78 10.52 2.25
N GLN A 27 2.27 9.29 2.35
CA GLN A 27 1.27 8.77 1.42
C GLN A 27 0.00 9.64 1.39
N ALA A 28 -0.47 10.11 2.54
CA ALA A 28 -1.62 11.02 2.61
C ALA A 28 -1.32 12.34 1.90
N ALA A 29 -0.14 12.92 2.11
CA ALA A 29 0.29 14.14 1.43
C ALA A 29 0.37 13.95 -0.09
N ASP A 30 0.93 12.84 -0.57
CA ASP A 30 1.04 12.50 -1.99
C ASP A 30 -0.33 12.37 -2.67
N ILE A 31 -1.36 11.89 -1.96
CA ILE A 31 -2.73 11.79 -2.48
C ILE A 31 -3.41 13.17 -2.49
N LEU A 32 -3.35 13.88 -1.37
CA LEU A 32 -4.11 15.12 -1.18
C LEU A 32 -3.59 16.27 -2.02
N ILE A 33 -2.29 16.30 -2.35
CA ILE A 33 -1.71 17.35 -3.20
C ILE A 33 -2.31 17.36 -4.62
N TYR A 34 -2.78 16.21 -5.10
CA TYR A 34 -3.40 16.08 -6.43
C TYR A 34 -4.91 16.29 -6.44
N GLN A 35 -5.53 16.53 -5.28
CA GLN A 35 -6.99 16.68 -5.17
C GLN A 35 -7.76 15.52 -5.82
N ALA A 36 -7.27 14.30 -5.63
CA ALA A 36 -7.83 13.11 -6.26
C ALA A 36 -9.23 12.79 -5.72
N ASP A 37 -10.21 12.59 -6.61
CA ASP A 37 -11.56 12.15 -6.24
C ASP A 37 -11.59 10.69 -5.81
N ALA A 38 -10.80 9.85 -6.46
CA ALA A 38 -10.71 8.42 -6.17
C ALA A 38 -9.28 7.91 -6.28
N VAL A 39 -8.92 6.93 -5.44
CA VAL A 39 -7.59 6.33 -5.42
C VAL A 39 -7.70 4.82 -5.57
N PRO A 40 -7.17 4.23 -6.66
CA PRO A 40 -7.11 2.79 -6.80
C PRO A 40 -6.10 2.20 -5.81
N ILE A 41 -6.58 1.30 -4.95
CA ILE A 41 -5.77 0.68 -3.91
C ILE A 41 -6.02 -0.81 -3.79
N GLY A 42 -5.00 -1.55 -3.32
CA GLY A 42 -5.17 -2.90 -2.80
C GLY A 42 -5.88 -2.89 -1.43
N ALA A 43 -6.49 -4.00 -1.07
CA ALA A 43 -7.23 -4.13 0.19
C ALA A 43 -6.36 -3.84 1.43
N ASP A 44 -5.05 -4.11 1.35
CA ASP A 44 -4.09 -3.86 2.42
C ASP A 44 -3.79 -2.37 2.65
N GLN A 45 -4.14 -1.49 1.69
CA GLN A 45 -3.95 -0.03 1.79
C GLN A 45 -5.19 0.71 2.30
N ARG A 46 -6.28 0.00 2.59
CA ARG A 46 -7.54 0.61 3.02
C ARG A 46 -7.35 1.52 4.25
N GLN A 47 -6.65 1.04 5.28
CA GLN A 47 -6.41 1.84 6.50
C GLN A 47 -5.59 3.11 6.25
N HIS A 48 -4.66 3.07 5.30
CA HIS A 48 -3.88 4.26 4.93
C HIS A 48 -4.76 5.30 4.23
N LEU A 49 -5.67 4.86 3.36
CA LEU A 49 -6.58 5.79 2.70
C LEU A 49 -7.62 6.36 3.68
N GLU A 50 -8.13 5.57 4.63
CA GLU A 50 -8.99 6.10 5.69
C GLU A 50 -8.27 7.18 6.53
N LEU A 51 -6.99 6.98 6.86
CA LEU A 51 -6.19 8.04 7.51
C LEU A 51 -6.12 9.29 6.64
N THR A 52 -5.91 9.14 5.33
CA THR A 52 -5.88 10.27 4.38
C THR A 52 -7.21 11.04 4.39
N ARG A 53 -8.32 10.32 4.37
CA ARG A 53 -9.68 10.90 4.43
C ARG A 53 -9.91 11.66 5.74
N ASP A 54 -9.53 11.07 6.87
CA ASP A 54 -9.61 11.71 8.20
C ASP A 54 -8.81 13.02 8.24
N LEU A 55 -7.61 13.02 7.68
CA LEU A 55 -6.76 14.21 7.61
C LEU A 55 -7.40 15.31 6.75
N ALA A 56 -7.92 14.96 5.57
CA ALA A 56 -8.62 15.91 4.71
C ALA A 56 -9.85 16.51 5.40
N GLN A 57 -10.68 15.68 6.03
CA GLN A 57 -11.89 16.13 6.74
C GLN A 57 -11.55 17.06 7.92
N ARG A 58 -10.53 16.72 8.72
CA ARG A 58 -10.08 17.57 9.83
C ARG A 58 -9.53 18.90 9.34
N PHE A 59 -8.79 18.88 8.24
CA PHE A 59 -8.28 20.10 7.62
C PHE A 59 -9.44 20.99 7.16
N ASN A 60 -10.39 20.42 6.40
CA ASN A 60 -11.54 21.15 5.89
C ASN A 60 -12.42 21.71 7.01
N THR A 61 -12.62 20.96 8.09
CA THR A 61 -13.37 21.45 9.27
C THR A 61 -12.71 22.68 9.90
N LYS A 62 -11.37 22.74 9.90
CA LYS A 62 -10.64 23.83 10.53
C LYS A 62 -10.44 25.05 9.63
N PHE A 63 -10.23 24.83 8.34
CA PHE A 63 -9.80 25.86 7.40
C PHE A 63 -10.80 26.14 6.27
N GLY A 64 -11.95 25.44 6.24
CA GLY A 64 -12.93 25.48 5.15
C GLY A 64 -12.62 24.43 4.08
N ASP A 65 -13.58 24.20 3.18
CA ASP A 65 -13.49 23.21 2.11
C ASP A 65 -12.33 23.51 1.16
N THR A 66 -11.22 22.84 1.37
CA THR A 66 -9.96 23.05 0.65
C THR A 66 -9.43 21.79 0.00
N LEU A 67 -9.50 20.65 0.71
CA LEU A 67 -8.97 19.36 0.25
C LEU A 67 -10.11 18.45 -0.20
N THR A 68 -9.96 17.83 -1.36
CA THR A 68 -10.86 16.76 -1.81
C THR A 68 -10.68 15.54 -0.90
N VAL A 69 -11.79 15.00 -0.38
CA VAL A 69 -11.78 13.77 0.42
C VAL A 69 -11.83 12.58 -0.53
N PRO A 70 -10.74 11.83 -0.72
CA PRO A 70 -10.67 10.81 -1.76
C PRO A 70 -11.49 9.56 -1.42
N GLU A 71 -12.10 8.94 -2.44
CA GLU A 71 -12.80 7.66 -2.29
C GLU A 71 -11.89 6.46 -2.63
N PRO A 72 -11.98 5.35 -1.88
CA PRO A 72 -11.22 4.14 -2.19
C PRO A 72 -11.82 3.42 -3.41
N LEU A 73 -11.01 3.18 -4.43
CA LEU A 73 -11.36 2.33 -5.55
C LEU A 73 -10.66 0.97 -5.39
N ILE A 74 -11.38 -0.01 -4.83
CA ILE A 74 -10.87 -1.38 -4.61
C ILE A 74 -11.47 -2.31 -5.65
N VAL A 75 -10.66 -2.74 -6.62
CA VAL A 75 -11.05 -3.73 -7.60
C VAL A 75 -10.89 -5.12 -6.99
N THR A 76 -12.01 -5.78 -6.66
CA THR A 76 -12.01 -7.05 -5.93
C THR A 76 -11.18 -8.15 -6.61
N ALA A 77 -11.21 -8.23 -7.94
CA ALA A 77 -10.46 -9.22 -8.72
C ALA A 77 -8.93 -9.05 -8.61
N THR A 78 -8.44 -7.83 -8.35
CA THR A 78 -7.02 -7.50 -8.28
C THR A 78 -6.58 -6.92 -6.93
N ALA A 79 -7.45 -7.01 -5.93
CA ALA A 79 -7.20 -6.45 -4.60
C ALA A 79 -5.98 -7.05 -3.89
N LYS A 80 -5.59 -8.27 -4.27
CA LYS A 80 -4.41 -8.97 -3.75
C LYS A 80 -3.70 -9.70 -4.89
N ILE A 81 -2.46 -9.31 -5.17
CA ILE A 81 -1.57 -10.05 -6.07
C ILE A 81 -0.80 -11.06 -5.21
N ILE A 82 -0.93 -12.34 -5.54
CA ILE A 82 -0.31 -13.45 -4.79
C ILE A 82 1.08 -13.78 -5.33
N ASP A 83 1.90 -14.35 -4.46
CA ASP A 83 3.23 -14.87 -4.81
C ASP A 83 3.10 -16.01 -5.81
N LEU A 84 3.97 -16.07 -6.83
CA LEU A 84 3.90 -17.08 -7.90
C LEU A 84 4.31 -18.48 -7.42
N GLN A 85 5.05 -18.58 -6.31
CA GLN A 85 5.50 -19.84 -5.74
C GLN A 85 4.68 -20.28 -4.52
N ASP A 86 4.01 -19.32 -3.87
CA ASP A 86 3.16 -19.57 -2.69
C ASP A 86 1.81 -18.86 -2.85
N PRO A 87 0.75 -19.55 -3.25
CA PRO A 87 -0.57 -18.96 -3.45
C PRO A 87 -1.24 -18.47 -2.15
N THR A 88 -0.68 -18.76 -0.99
CA THR A 88 -1.19 -18.26 0.29
C THR A 88 -0.57 -16.92 0.67
N ALA A 89 0.60 -16.60 0.12
CA ALA A 89 1.34 -15.38 0.39
C ALA A 89 0.99 -14.26 -0.59
N LYS A 90 1.17 -13.00 -0.16
CA LYS A 90 1.15 -11.84 -1.05
C LYS A 90 2.51 -11.72 -1.76
N MET A 91 2.49 -11.44 -3.07
CA MET A 91 3.72 -11.12 -3.82
C MET A 91 4.50 -10.01 -3.13
N SER A 92 5.79 -10.24 -2.90
CA SER A 92 6.65 -9.31 -2.17
C SER A 92 8.07 -9.30 -2.72
N LYS A 93 8.69 -8.13 -2.72
CA LYS A 93 10.11 -7.96 -3.09
C LYS A 93 11.06 -8.76 -2.17
N SER A 94 10.63 -9.10 -0.96
CA SER A 94 11.38 -9.96 -0.04
C SER A 94 11.37 -11.45 -0.42
N SER A 95 10.52 -11.86 -1.39
CA SER A 95 10.48 -13.20 -1.99
C SER A 95 10.82 -13.10 -3.48
N PRO A 96 12.11 -13.04 -3.86
CA PRO A 96 12.53 -12.78 -5.25
C PRO A 96 12.06 -13.83 -6.24
N THR A 97 11.93 -15.08 -5.81
CA THR A 97 11.50 -16.21 -6.66
C THR A 97 10.00 -16.21 -6.94
N GLY A 98 9.20 -15.69 -6.01
CA GLY A 98 7.75 -15.58 -6.12
C GLY A 98 7.27 -14.26 -6.76
N CYS A 99 8.20 -13.39 -7.14
CA CYS A 99 7.91 -12.08 -7.73
C CYS A 99 8.28 -12.08 -9.22
N ALA A 100 7.38 -11.59 -10.07
CA ALA A 100 7.70 -11.25 -11.44
C ALA A 100 8.41 -9.89 -11.48
N TRP A 101 9.62 -9.85 -12.01
CA TRP A 101 10.41 -8.61 -12.11
C TRP A 101 10.33 -8.04 -13.51
N LEU A 102 10.38 -6.73 -13.61
CA LEU A 102 10.29 -6.03 -14.90
C LEU A 102 11.46 -6.38 -15.86
N LEU A 103 12.61 -6.78 -15.29
CA LEU A 103 13.80 -7.15 -16.06
C LEU A 103 14.02 -8.67 -16.14
N ASP A 104 13.06 -9.49 -15.72
CA ASP A 104 13.11 -10.94 -15.95
C ASP A 104 13.05 -11.22 -17.44
N ASP A 105 13.88 -12.15 -17.94
CA ASP A 105 13.80 -12.65 -19.29
C ASP A 105 12.60 -13.63 -19.48
N ASP A 106 12.22 -13.90 -20.72
CA ASP A 106 11.06 -14.73 -21.05
C ASP A 106 11.17 -16.15 -20.46
N LYS A 107 12.39 -16.70 -20.38
CA LYS A 107 12.63 -18.05 -19.82
C LYS A 107 12.39 -18.05 -18.32
N THR A 108 12.87 -17.02 -17.63
CA THR A 108 12.70 -16.84 -16.19
C THR A 108 11.23 -16.62 -15.85
N LEU A 109 10.52 -15.75 -16.57
CA LEU A 109 9.09 -15.53 -16.39
C LEU A 109 8.28 -16.81 -16.62
N THR A 110 8.56 -17.52 -17.73
CA THR A 110 7.89 -18.79 -18.04
C THR A 110 8.09 -19.82 -16.92
N LYS A 111 9.30 -19.90 -16.36
CA LYS A 111 9.60 -20.82 -15.25
C LYS A 111 8.89 -20.43 -13.94
N LYS A 112 8.70 -19.16 -13.69
CA LYS A 112 7.99 -18.66 -12.49
C LYS A 112 6.47 -18.87 -12.57
N ILE A 113 5.90 -18.84 -13.77
CA ILE A 113 4.44 -18.97 -14.01
C ILE A 113 3.99 -20.44 -14.11
N LYS A 114 4.86 -21.36 -14.51
CA LYS A 114 4.59 -22.81 -14.59
C LYS A 114 4.73 -23.51 -13.25
#